data_a8e813ef6653907f650e13679f11c7be
#
_entry.id   a8e813ef6653907f650e13679f11c7be
#
_cell.length_a   1.000
_cell.length_b   1.000
_cell.length_c   1.000
_cell.angle_alpha   90.00
_cell.angle_beta   90.00
_cell.angle_gamma   90.00
#
_symmetry.space_group_name_H-M   'P 1'
#
loop_
_entity.id
_entity.type
_entity.pdbx_description
1 polymer ?
#
loop_
_entity_poly.entity_id
_entity_poly.type
_entity_poly.pdbx_seq_one_letter_code
_entity_poly.pdbx_strand_id
1 'polypeptide(L)'
;MNNNISQWAEMSHTNHDHSRWHAARTACGIFLLALLTIWCGGCVDLTGLPEDPVAGTIASSQTVPYKYAGHVYAMRGFLGIFSTGMDTLAFTLSKEHLVEAAAVADEARGQLKDFLLKAEAEHRLNDGPLILVGHSWGADDQVRIARSLGNHGVRVDLLLLIDPVTPPKIPTNVVRCIDIYKSHPLTDWFPAWRGVPVTAVNPAWTRLTNINLRTTPENFDTKDINHVYITAST
;
A
#
# COMPACT_ATOMS: atom_id res chain seq x y z
N MET A 1 -25.59 -25.35 -66.34
CA MET A 1 -25.47 -23.95 -65.88
C MET A 1 -26.33 -23.70 -64.63
N ASN A 2 -26.01 -24.25 -63.45
CA ASN A 2 -26.79 -23.97 -62.24
C ASN A 2 -26.09 -24.30 -60.92
N ASN A 3 -24.76 -24.05 -60.82
CA ASN A 3 -24.03 -24.32 -59.54
C ASN A 3 -23.31 -23.12 -58.93
N ASN A 4 -23.53 -21.88 -59.43
CA ASN A 4 -22.76 -20.73 -58.91
C ASN A 4 -23.54 -19.78 -57.99
N ILE A 5 -24.84 -19.98 -57.81
CA ILE A 5 -25.66 -19.06 -56.99
C ILE A 5 -25.66 -19.48 -55.49
N SER A 6 -25.53 -20.76 -55.18
CA SER A 6 -25.49 -21.24 -53.79
C SER A 6 -24.18 -20.91 -53.06
N GLN A 7 -23.05 -20.85 -53.73
CA GLN A 7 -21.76 -20.50 -53.11
C GLN A 7 -21.67 -19.02 -52.66
N TRP A 8 -22.35 -18.12 -53.39
CA TRP A 8 -22.33 -16.69 -53.01
C TRP A 8 -23.26 -16.39 -51.79
N ALA A 9 -24.30 -17.18 -51.59
CA ALA A 9 -25.16 -17.03 -50.43
C ALA A 9 -24.50 -17.49 -49.14
N GLU A 10 -23.72 -18.58 -49.14
CA GLU A 10 -22.98 -19.05 -47.96
C GLU A 10 -21.80 -18.14 -47.58
N MET A 11 -21.06 -17.56 -48.54
CA MET A 11 -20.01 -16.62 -48.22
C MET A 11 -20.48 -15.29 -47.65
N SER A 12 -21.70 -14.85 -48.00
CA SER A 12 -22.25 -13.60 -47.40
C SER A 12 -22.69 -13.76 -45.97
N HIS A 13 -23.19 -14.95 -45.58
CA HIS A 13 -23.62 -15.22 -44.20
C HIS A 13 -22.42 -15.35 -43.21
N THR A 14 -21.31 -15.95 -43.64
CA THR A 14 -20.14 -16.12 -42.75
C THR A 14 -19.41 -14.81 -42.52
N ASN A 15 -19.37 -13.90 -43.49
CA ASN A 15 -18.73 -12.59 -43.33
C ASN A 15 -19.53 -11.63 -42.44
N HIS A 16 -20.84 -11.77 -42.41
CA HIS A 16 -21.71 -10.93 -41.53
C HIS A 16 -21.64 -11.34 -40.07
N ASP A 17 -21.42 -12.60 -39.78
CA ASP A 17 -21.26 -13.08 -38.41
C ASP A 17 -19.89 -12.67 -37.80
N HIS A 18 -18.80 -12.77 -38.57
CA HIS A 18 -17.50 -12.33 -38.08
C HIS A 18 -17.45 -10.83 -37.73
N SER A 19 -18.07 -9.99 -38.53
CA SER A 19 -18.12 -8.54 -38.26
C SER A 19 -18.91 -8.19 -37.00
N ARG A 20 -20.00 -8.91 -36.73
CA ARG A 20 -20.82 -8.72 -35.50
C ARG A 20 -20.08 -9.18 -34.25
N TRP A 21 -19.29 -10.25 -34.30
CA TRP A 21 -18.46 -10.73 -33.21
C TRP A 21 -17.30 -9.75 -32.88
N HIS A 22 -16.68 -9.17 -33.88
CA HIS A 22 -15.66 -8.14 -33.67
C HIS A 22 -16.24 -6.86 -33.10
N ALA A 23 -17.39 -6.40 -33.58
CA ALA A 23 -18.07 -5.22 -33.04
C ALA A 23 -18.51 -5.43 -31.59
N ALA A 24 -19.04 -6.61 -31.24
CA ALA A 24 -19.44 -6.95 -29.87
C ALA A 24 -18.25 -7.02 -28.91
N ARG A 25 -17.12 -7.57 -29.35
CA ARG A 25 -15.89 -7.62 -28.53
C ARG A 25 -15.29 -6.22 -28.30
N THR A 26 -15.30 -5.38 -29.32
CA THR A 26 -14.82 -3.99 -29.22
C THR A 26 -15.74 -3.16 -28.33
N ALA A 27 -17.06 -3.31 -28.44
CA ALA A 27 -18.03 -2.63 -27.60
C ALA A 27 -17.93 -3.08 -26.13
N CYS A 28 -17.73 -4.38 -25.88
CA CYS A 28 -17.53 -4.92 -24.53
C CYS A 28 -16.21 -4.43 -23.91
N GLY A 29 -15.14 -4.33 -24.71
CA GLY A 29 -13.84 -3.78 -24.28
C GLY A 29 -13.93 -2.30 -23.92
N ILE A 30 -14.62 -1.50 -24.73
CA ILE A 30 -14.83 -0.06 -24.46
C ILE A 30 -15.72 0.13 -23.23
N PHE A 31 -16.74 -0.71 -23.04
CA PHE A 31 -17.62 -0.63 -21.87
C PHE A 31 -16.88 -1.02 -20.57
N LEU A 32 -16.01 -2.02 -20.62
CA LEU A 32 -15.12 -2.39 -19.50
C LEU A 32 -14.11 -1.30 -19.19
N LEU A 33 -13.51 -0.65 -20.19
CA LEU A 33 -12.63 0.51 -20.00
C LEU A 33 -13.38 1.71 -19.41
N ALA A 34 -14.60 1.99 -19.90
CA ALA A 34 -15.43 3.06 -19.38
C ALA A 34 -15.89 2.81 -17.94
N LEU A 35 -16.20 1.56 -17.58
CA LEU A 35 -16.49 1.18 -16.19
C LEU A 35 -15.25 1.32 -15.28
N LEU A 36 -14.07 0.97 -15.76
CA LEU A 36 -12.81 1.18 -15.04
C LEU A 36 -12.53 2.67 -14.82
N THR A 37 -12.78 3.52 -15.81
CA THR A 37 -12.59 4.97 -15.68
C THR A 37 -13.63 5.63 -14.77
N ILE A 38 -14.86 5.12 -14.70
CA ILE A 38 -15.90 5.62 -13.79
C ILE A 38 -15.58 5.20 -12.34
N TRP A 39 -14.99 4.03 -12.12
CA TRP A 39 -14.54 3.58 -10.80
C TRP A 39 -13.24 4.27 -10.34
N CYS A 40 -12.41 4.72 -11.28
CA CYS A 40 -11.21 5.54 -10.97
C CYS A 40 -11.53 7.05 -10.84
N GLY A 41 -12.75 7.47 -11.14
CA GLY A 41 -13.20 8.87 -11.06
C GLY A 41 -13.57 9.37 -9.65
N GLY A 42 -13.19 8.65 -8.60
CA GLY A 42 -13.09 9.24 -7.26
C GLY A 42 -12.01 10.32 -7.32
N CYS A 43 -12.38 11.57 -7.03
CA CYS A 43 -11.48 12.71 -7.03
C CYS A 43 -10.24 12.41 -6.18
N VAL A 44 -9.18 11.96 -6.82
CA VAL A 44 -7.84 12.08 -6.27
C VAL A 44 -7.53 13.55 -6.40
N ASP A 45 -7.61 14.29 -5.32
CA ASP A 45 -7.09 15.65 -5.26
C ASP A 45 -5.56 15.56 -5.33
N LEU A 46 -5.04 15.57 -6.55
CA LEU A 46 -3.61 15.64 -6.82
C LEU A 46 -3.11 17.10 -6.77
N THR A 47 -4.02 18.06 -6.59
CA THR A 47 -3.67 19.48 -6.47
C THR A 47 -3.31 19.77 -5.02
N GLY A 48 -2.04 19.69 -4.67
CA GLY A 48 -1.57 20.14 -3.35
C GLY A 48 -0.77 19.15 -2.54
N LEU A 49 -0.21 18.12 -3.19
CA LEU A 49 0.93 17.47 -2.57
C LEU A 49 2.03 18.53 -2.43
N PRO A 50 2.42 18.92 -1.22
CA PRO A 50 3.54 19.83 -1.05
C PRO A 50 4.76 19.23 -1.75
N GLU A 51 5.66 20.04 -2.29
CA GLU A 51 6.90 19.59 -2.93
C GLU A 51 7.68 18.62 -2.03
N ASP A 52 7.43 18.70 -0.72
CA ASP A 52 7.87 17.72 0.28
C ASP A 52 6.73 17.45 1.28
N PRO A 53 5.87 16.45 1.04
CA PRO A 53 4.74 16.13 1.90
C PRO A 53 5.18 15.70 3.32
N VAL A 54 6.38 15.20 3.48
CA VAL A 54 6.93 14.80 4.79
C VAL A 54 7.39 16.03 5.56
N ALA A 55 8.18 16.90 4.93
CA ALA A 55 8.67 18.12 5.55
C ALA A 55 7.52 19.09 5.90
N GLY A 56 6.51 19.20 5.05
CA GLY A 56 5.33 20.02 5.31
C GLY A 56 4.54 19.57 6.54
N THR A 57 4.38 18.28 6.74
CA THR A 57 3.68 17.71 7.90
C THR A 57 4.50 17.90 9.18
N ILE A 58 5.81 17.71 9.13
CA ILE A 58 6.72 17.87 10.27
C ILE A 58 6.89 19.34 10.64
N ALA A 59 7.07 20.23 9.67
CA ALA A 59 7.27 21.66 9.91
C ALA A 59 6.10 22.32 10.66
N SER A 60 4.88 21.83 10.45
CA SER A 60 3.68 22.36 11.15
C SER A 60 3.63 21.99 12.63
N SER A 61 4.42 21.03 13.10
CA SER A 61 4.42 20.52 14.48
C SER A 61 5.60 20.95 15.34
N GLN A 62 6.60 21.64 14.78
CA GLN A 62 7.88 21.93 15.44
C GLN A 62 7.86 23.01 16.54
N THR A 63 6.73 23.62 16.86
CA THR A 63 6.67 24.70 17.85
C THR A 63 6.67 24.23 19.32
N VAL A 64 6.38 22.95 19.56
CA VAL A 64 6.34 22.33 20.87
C VAL A 64 7.18 21.05 20.88
N PRO A 65 8.02 20.82 21.88
CA PRO A 65 8.79 19.58 21.99
C PRO A 65 7.89 18.36 22.10
N TYR A 66 8.26 17.27 21.45
CA TYR A 66 7.56 15.99 21.60
C TYR A 66 7.81 15.39 22.99
N LYS A 67 6.80 14.65 23.48
CA LYS A 67 6.86 13.99 24.79
C LYS A 67 7.84 12.82 24.80
N TYR A 68 7.94 12.12 23.68
CA TYR A 68 8.81 10.96 23.51
C TYR A 68 9.75 11.19 22.34
N ALA A 69 10.98 10.73 22.47
CA ALA A 69 11.93 10.69 21.40
C ALA A 69 11.55 9.58 20.39
N GLY A 70 11.88 9.80 19.12
CA GLY A 70 11.64 8.84 18.02
C GLY A 70 10.83 9.40 16.87
N HIS A 71 10.68 8.57 15.84
CA HIS A 71 10.14 8.97 14.55
C HIS A 71 9.20 7.89 14.02
N VAL A 72 7.99 8.28 13.61
CA VAL A 72 6.96 7.39 13.06
C VAL A 72 6.54 7.87 11.70
N TYR A 73 6.79 7.07 10.67
CA TYR A 73 6.39 7.39 9.30
C TYR A 73 5.43 6.33 8.78
N ALA A 74 4.18 6.75 8.61
CA ALA A 74 3.10 5.92 8.10
C ALA A 74 2.95 6.09 6.59
N MET A 75 2.65 4.99 5.88
CA MET A 75 2.42 5.01 4.43
C MET A 75 1.09 4.37 4.09
N ARG A 76 0.27 5.13 3.36
CA ARG A 76 -1.00 4.66 2.82
C ARG A 76 -0.78 3.68 1.68
N GLY A 77 -1.78 2.84 1.40
CA GLY A 77 -1.78 1.96 0.24
C GLY A 77 -2.25 2.66 -1.02
N PHE A 78 -2.40 1.89 -2.07
CA PHE A 78 -2.69 2.25 -3.45
C PHE A 78 -3.45 3.57 -3.63
N LEU A 79 -2.81 4.53 -4.29
CA LEU A 79 -3.30 5.90 -4.56
C LEU A 79 -3.75 6.66 -3.29
N GLY A 80 -3.36 6.22 -2.10
CA GLY A 80 -3.70 6.89 -0.85
C GLY A 80 -5.19 6.95 -0.49
N ILE A 81 -6.06 6.25 -1.23
CA ILE A 81 -7.52 6.42 -1.14
C ILE A 81 -8.12 5.67 0.06
N PHE A 82 -7.58 4.50 0.42
CA PHE A 82 -8.25 3.56 1.33
C PHE A 82 -7.61 3.39 2.70
N SER A 83 -6.56 4.11 3.01
CA SER A 83 -5.76 3.87 4.22
C SER A 83 -5.81 5.04 5.21
N THR A 84 -6.99 5.63 5.39
CA THR A 84 -7.19 6.82 6.25
C THR A 84 -6.76 6.62 7.70
N GLY A 85 -6.72 5.38 8.18
CA GLY A 85 -6.17 5.05 9.50
C GLY A 85 -4.69 5.40 9.65
N MET A 86 -3.92 5.45 8.55
CA MET A 86 -2.52 5.90 8.59
C MET A 86 -2.42 7.40 8.90
N ASP A 87 -3.31 8.19 8.31
CA ASP A 87 -3.38 9.64 8.59
C ASP A 87 -3.83 9.87 10.03
N THR A 88 -4.85 9.13 10.48
CA THR A 88 -5.35 9.22 11.86
C THR A 88 -4.24 8.87 12.86
N LEU A 89 -3.47 7.82 12.62
CA LEU A 89 -2.33 7.43 13.45
C LEU A 89 -1.30 8.55 13.54
N ALA A 90 -0.81 9.03 12.39
CA ALA A 90 0.20 10.08 12.35
C ALA A 90 -0.31 11.38 12.96
N PHE A 91 -1.55 11.78 12.63
CA PHE A 91 -2.19 12.97 13.18
C PHE A 91 -2.32 12.90 14.71
N THR A 92 -2.78 11.78 15.25
CA THR A 92 -2.93 11.61 16.72
C THR A 92 -1.58 11.72 17.41
N LEU A 93 -0.56 11.01 16.91
CA LEU A 93 0.77 11.03 17.48
C LEU A 93 1.39 12.43 17.45
N SER A 94 1.23 13.13 16.35
CA SER A 94 1.81 14.46 16.13
C SER A 94 1.01 15.56 16.86
N LYS A 95 -0.32 15.56 16.77
CA LYS A 95 -1.19 16.55 17.41
C LYS A 95 -1.13 16.52 18.92
N GLU A 96 -1.03 15.33 19.49
CA GLU A 96 -0.87 15.16 20.95
C GLU A 96 0.58 15.39 21.40
N HIS A 97 1.46 15.80 20.51
CA HIS A 97 2.89 15.98 20.76
C HIS A 97 3.54 14.76 21.41
N LEU A 98 3.11 13.56 21.03
CA LEU A 98 3.64 12.32 21.61
C LEU A 98 5.01 11.99 21.00
N VAL A 99 5.10 11.98 19.68
CA VAL A 99 6.31 11.66 18.91
C VAL A 99 6.22 12.31 17.54
N GLU A 100 7.35 12.58 16.90
CA GLU A 100 7.37 13.03 15.51
C GLU A 100 6.70 11.98 14.62
N ALA A 101 5.64 12.37 13.93
CA ALA A 101 4.90 11.45 13.07
C ALA A 101 4.38 12.14 11.81
N ALA A 102 4.45 11.42 10.69
CA ALA A 102 3.89 11.85 9.41
C ALA A 102 3.27 10.68 8.65
N ALA A 103 2.23 10.95 7.86
CA ALA A 103 1.66 9.99 6.93
C ALA A 103 1.84 10.48 5.49
N VAL A 104 2.21 9.58 4.60
CA VAL A 104 2.41 9.84 3.18
C VAL A 104 1.69 8.80 2.32
N ALA A 105 1.39 9.14 1.07
CA ALA A 105 0.89 8.20 0.10
C ALA A 105 2.04 7.31 -0.44
N ASP A 106 1.70 6.15 -1.01
CA ASP A 106 2.68 5.22 -1.61
C ASP A 106 3.45 5.85 -2.78
N GLU A 107 2.85 6.78 -3.52
CA GLU A 107 3.53 7.54 -4.57
C GLU A 107 4.71 8.38 -4.02
N ALA A 108 4.65 8.78 -2.75
CA ALA A 108 5.71 9.53 -2.09
C ALA A 108 6.85 8.67 -1.52
N ARG A 109 6.91 7.36 -1.87
CA ARG A 109 7.97 6.44 -1.40
C ARG A 109 9.38 6.98 -1.62
N GLY A 110 9.64 7.54 -2.80
CA GLY A 110 10.95 8.12 -3.13
C GLY A 110 11.30 9.29 -2.22
N GLN A 111 10.35 10.21 -2.03
CA GLN A 111 10.52 11.40 -1.19
C GLN A 111 10.73 11.02 0.28
N LEU A 112 9.93 10.08 0.81
CA LEU A 112 10.12 9.60 2.19
C LEU A 112 11.49 8.94 2.37
N LYS A 113 11.92 8.09 1.43
CA LYS A 113 13.26 7.49 1.46
C LYS A 113 14.35 8.55 1.49
N ASP A 114 14.29 9.53 0.60
CA ASP A 114 15.31 10.58 0.48
C ASP A 114 15.31 11.50 1.71
N PHE A 115 14.15 11.80 2.25
CA PHE A 115 13.98 12.52 3.51
C PHE A 115 14.67 11.78 4.68
N LEU A 116 14.43 10.47 4.82
CA LEU A 116 15.01 9.67 5.90
C LEU A 116 16.53 9.54 5.76
N LEU A 117 17.05 9.36 4.56
CA LEU A 117 18.49 9.34 4.31
C LEU A 117 19.16 10.69 4.63
N LYS A 118 18.50 11.79 4.29
CA LYS A 118 18.96 13.13 4.66
C LYS A 118 18.89 13.34 6.17
N ALA A 119 17.79 12.95 6.81
CA ALA A 119 17.63 13.05 8.26
C ALA A 119 18.71 12.28 9.02
N GLU A 120 19.09 11.09 8.53
CA GLU A 120 20.21 10.31 9.09
C GLU A 120 21.54 11.02 8.90
N ALA A 121 21.81 11.52 7.70
CA ALA A 121 23.05 12.26 7.42
C ALA A 121 23.20 13.52 8.30
N GLU A 122 22.08 14.12 8.70
CA GLU A 122 21.99 15.26 9.62
C GLU A 122 21.88 14.84 11.09
N HIS A 123 22.01 13.54 11.40
CA HIS A 123 21.91 12.96 12.74
C HIS A 123 20.57 13.20 13.46
N ARG A 124 19.50 13.52 12.73
CA ARG A 124 18.18 13.78 13.31
C ARG A 124 17.41 12.52 13.71
N LEU A 125 17.84 11.34 13.25
CA LEU A 125 17.23 10.06 13.64
C LEU A 125 17.91 9.41 14.87
N ASN A 126 18.87 10.09 15.51
CA ASN A 126 19.64 9.52 16.61
C ASN A 126 18.99 9.71 17.99
N ASP A 127 17.92 10.47 18.09
CA ASP A 127 17.27 10.81 19.35
C ASP A 127 16.21 9.79 19.79
N GLY A 128 15.93 8.76 18.98
CA GLY A 128 14.96 7.73 19.35
C GLY A 128 14.74 6.67 18.27
N PRO A 129 13.77 5.77 18.48
CA PRO A 129 13.49 4.69 17.55
C PRO A 129 12.89 5.19 16.23
N LEU A 130 13.34 4.61 15.12
CA LEU A 130 12.71 4.77 13.81
C LEU A 130 11.66 3.68 13.60
N ILE A 131 10.42 4.10 13.42
CA ILE A 131 9.24 3.24 13.23
C ILE A 131 8.64 3.52 11.86
N LEU A 132 8.55 2.49 11.04
CA LEU A 132 7.89 2.53 9.74
C LEU A 132 6.59 1.73 9.81
N VAL A 133 5.48 2.35 9.38
CA VAL A 133 4.15 1.73 9.36
C VAL A 133 3.61 1.76 7.94
N GLY A 134 3.02 0.69 7.46
CA GLY A 134 2.44 0.68 6.11
C GLY A 134 1.21 -0.20 6.00
N HIS A 135 0.28 0.19 5.12
CA HIS A 135 -0.88 -0.60 4.77
C HIS A 135 -0.84 -0.97 3.29
N SER A 136 -1.24 -2.21 2.97
CA SER A 136 -1.39 -2.68 1.58
C SER A 136 -0.08 -2.51 0.78
N TRP A 137 -0.10 -1.84 -0.37
CA TRP A 137 1.11 -1.53 -1.14
C TRP A 137 2.05 -0.58 -0.40
N GLY A 138 1.52 0.32 0.46
CA GLY A 138 2.36 1.12 1.35
C GLY A 138 3.15 0.26 2.34
N ALA A 139 2.61 -0.89 2.78
CA ALA A 139 3.35 -1.86 3.58
C ALA A 139 4.52 -2.47 2.78
N ASP A 140 4.27 -2.88 1.54
CA ASP A 140 5.31 -3.37 0.63
C ASP A 140 6.41 -2.33 0.40
N ASP A 141 6.02 -1.06 0.25
CA ASP A 141 6.94 0.04 0.01
C ASP A 141 7.75 0.42 1.25
N GLN A 142 7.17 0.31 2.45
CA GLN A 142 7.95 0.46 3.69
C GLN A 142 9.05 -0.60 3.82
N VAL A 143 8.81 -1.84 3.38
CA VAL A 143 9.87 -2.86 3.30
C VAL A 143 10.98 -2.45 2.32
N ARG A 144 10.62 -1.84 1.19
CA ARG A 144 11.59 -1.35 0.19
C ARG A 144 12.39 -0.17 0.72
N ILE A 145 11.74 0.75 1.45
CA ILE A 145 12.41 1.86 2.15
C ILE A 145 13.37 1.32 3.20
N ALA A 146 12.92 0.42 4.08
CA ALA A 146 13.76 -0.19 5.11
C ALA A 146 15.00 -0.83 4.50
N ARG A 147 14.87 -1.54 3.36
CA ARG A 147 16.01 -2.12 2.65
C ARG A 147 16.98 -1.05 2.14
N SER A 148 16.46 0.03 1.55
CA SER A 148 17.28 1.14 1.08
C SER A 148 18.04 1.79 2.22
N LEU A 149 17.38 2.02 3.35
CA LEU A 149 18.00 2.54 4.58
C LEU A 149 19.11 1.60 5.07
N GLY A 150 18.88 0.29 5.05
CA GLY A 150 19.88 -0.71 5.44
C GLY A 150 21.14 -0.68 4.58
N ASN A 151 21.03 -0.37 3.28
CA ASN A 151 22.18 -0.20 2.40
C ASN A 151 23.07 1.03 2.78
N HIS A 152 22.53 1.93 3.61
CA HIS A 152 23.23 3.10 4.14
C HIS A 152 23.53 2.97 5.65
N GLY A 153 23.38 1.77 6.21
CA GLY A 153 23.66 1.50 7.62
C GLY A 153 22.56 1.96 8.59
N VAL A 154 21.46 2.49 8.10
CA VAL A 154 20.37 3.00 8.96
C VAL A 154 19.55 1.83 9.50
N ARG A 155 19.36 1.81 10.81
CA ARG A 155 18.54 0.83 11.52
C ARG A 155 17.08 1.23 11.50
N VAL A 156 16.18 0.26 11.40
CA VAL A 156 14.75 0.41 11.61
C VAL A 156 14.38 -0.41 12.84
N ASP A 157 13.87 0.26 13.88
CA ASP A 157 13.58 -0.37 15.17
C ASP A 157 12.29 -1.18 15.12
N LEU A 158 11.27 -0.66 14.44
CA LEU A 158 10.00 -1.35 14.22
C LEU A 158 9.51 -1.11 12.80
N LEU A 159 9.15 -2.21 12.15
CA LEU A 159 8.39 -2.22 10.90
C LEU A 159 7.01 -2.84 11.20
N LEU A 160 5.97 -2.05 11.15
CA LEU A 160 4.59 -2.49 11.32
C LEU A 160 3.90 -2.52 9.96
N LEU A 161 3.53 -3.72 9.54
CA LEU A 161 2.87 -3.97 8.26
C LEU A 161 1.42 -4.35 8.52
N ILE A 162 0.52 -3.77 7.76
CA ILE A 162 -0.91 -4.05 7.82
C ILE A 162 -1.35 -4.50 6.43
N ASP A 163 -1.73 -5.75 6.34
CA ASP A 163 -2.26 -6.41 5.14
C ASP A 163 -1.39 -6.23 3.88
N PRO A 164 -0.06 -6.51 3.95
CA PRO A 164 0.84 -6.37 2.82
C PRO A 164 0.43 -7.27 1.66
N VAL A 165 0.67 -6.84 0.42
CA VAL A 165 0.15 -7.47 -0.80
C VAL A 165 1.18 -8.37 -1.48
N THR A 166 2.36 -7.83 -1.76
CA THR A 166 3.49 -8.53 -2.39
C THR A 166 4.82 -8.11 -1.75
N PRO A 167 4.93 -8.22 -0.42
CA PRO A 167 6.08 -7.68 0.29
C PRO A 167 7.36 -8.41 -0.08
N PRO A 168 8.47 -7.69 -0.27
CA PRO A 168 9.79 -8.31 -0.31
C PRO A 168 10.14 -8.88 1.07
N LYS A 169 11.15 -9.76 1.14
CA LYS A 169 11.67 -10.23 2.43
C LYS A 169 12.14 -9.05 3.29
N ILE A 170 11.85 -9.11 4.59
CA ILE A 170 12.25 -8.08 5.56
C ILE A 170 13.77 -8.04 5.67
N PRO A 171 14.40 -6.89 5.46
CA PRO A 171 15.86 -6.76 5.47
C PRO A 171 16.44 -6.84 6.89
N THR A 172 17.73 -7.13 6.98
CA THR A 172 18.43 -7.44 8.25
C THR A 172 18.64 -6.23 9.17
N ASN A 173 18.49 -5.00 8.67
CA ASN A 173 18.54 -3.77 9.47
C ASN A 173 17.23 -3.50 10.23
N VAL A 174 16.19 -4.29 10.02
CA VAL A 174 14.93 -4.23 10.79
C VAL A 174 15.05 -5.10 12.03
N VAL A 175 14.98 -4.49 13.21
CA VAL A 175 15.10 -5.19 14.49
C VAL A 175 13.86 -6.00 14.81
N ARG A 176 12.69 -5.38 14.66
CA ARG A 176 11.39 -6.01 14.87
C ARG A 176 10.45 -5.75 13.71
N CYS A 177 9.79 -6.78 13.24
CA CYS A 177 8.70 -6.66 12.27
C CYS A 177 7.44 -7.31 12.84
N ILE A 178 6.35 -6.57 12.81
CA ILE A 178 5.01 -7.08 13.13
C ILE A 178 4.19 -6.94 11.85
N ASP A 179 3.63 -8.03 11.41
CA ASP A 179 2.76 -8.11 10.25
C ASP A 179 1.37 -8.56 10.72
N ILE A 180 0.38 -7.71 10.51
CA ILE A 180 -1.02 -7.98 10.81
C ILE A 180 -1.76 -8.09 9.48
N TYR A 181 -2.26 -9.27 9.18
CA TYR A 181 -2.93 -9.51 7.91
C TYR A 181 -4.19 -10.37 8.08
N LYS A 182 -5.08 -10.30 7.10
CA LYS A 182 -6.26 -11.18 7.04
C LYS A 182 -6.25 -11.98 5.75
N SER A 183 -5.93 -13.26 5.84
CA SER A 183 -5.98 -14.17 4.70
C SER A 183 -7.42 -14.40 4.22
N HIS A 184 -7.63 -14.48 2.90
CA HIS A 184 -8.94 -14.70 2.30
C HIS A 184 -8.87 -15.77 1.20
N PRO A 185 -9.18 -17.05 1.49
CA PRO A 185 -8.90 -18.19 0.60
C PRO A 185 -9.44 -18.06 -0.81
N LEU A 186 -10.56 -17.32 -0.98
CA LEU A 186 -11.20 -17.14 -2.28
C LEU A 186 -10.62 -15.97 -3.09
N THR A 187 -9.94 -15.02 -2.45
CA THR A 187 -9.45 -13.79 -3.09
C THR A 187 -7.94 -13.61 -3.01
N ASP A 188 -7.23 -14.43 -2.21
CA ASP A 188 -5.77 -14.35 -2.05
C ASP A 188 -4.97 -14.60 -3.35
N TRP A 189 -5.62 -15.17 -4.38
CA TRP A 189 -5.04 -15.28 -5.71
C TRP A 189 -4.92 -13.93 -6.44
N PHE A 190 -5.74 -12.93 -6.04
CA PHE A 190 -5.73 -11.60 -6.66
C PHE A 190 -4.94 -10.62 -5.76
N PRO A 191 -3.80 -10.13 -6.22
CA PRO A 191 -2.89 -9.33 -5.38
C PRO A 191 -3.51 -8.13 -4.69
N ALA A 192 -4.42 -7.40 -5.35
CA ALA A 192 -5.00 -6.17 -4.83
C ALA A 192 -5.97 -6.36 -3.63
N TRP A 193 -6.30 -7.62 -3.27
CA TRP A 193 -7.30 -7.91 -2.24
C TRP A 193 -6.80 -8.90 -1.18
N ARG A 194 -5.51 -9.14 -1.13
CA ARG A 194 -4.93 -10.11 -0.22
C ARG A 194 -4.02 -9.46 0.82
N GLY A 195 -4.07 -9.99 2.04
CA GLY A 195 -3.02 -9.84 3.02
C GLY A 195 -2.21 -11.13 3.13
N VAL A 196 -0.92 -11.04 3.11
CA VAL A 196 -0.02 -12.20 3.13
C VAL A 196 1.04 -12.11 4.21
N PRO A 197 1.45 -13.24 4.83
CA PRO A 197 2.52 -13.23 5.81
C PRO A 197 3.85 -12.86 5.16
N VAL A 198 4.68 -12.14 5.90
CA VAL A 198 6.02 -11.76 5.47
C VAL A 198 7.08 -12.74 5.96
N THR A 199 8.25 -12.70 5.32
CA THR A 199 9.42 -13.50 5.72
C THR A 199 10.65 -12.60 5.87
N ALA A 200 11.57 -12.95 6.78
CA ALA A 200 12.82 -12.22 6.97
C ALA A 200 13.93 -12.78 6.06
N VAL A 201 14.87 -11.91 5.65
CA VAL A 201 16.12 -12.33 4.98
C VAL A 201 16.94 -13.20 5.92
N ASN A 202 17.04 -12.79 7.19
CA ASN A 202 17.70 -13.56 8.24
C ASN A 202 16.85 -13.54 9.52
N PRO A 203 16.17 -14.66 9.86
CA PRO A 203 15.33 -14.75 11.05
C PRO A 203 16.07 -14.59 12.39
N ALA A 204 17.39 -14.76 12.40
CA ALA A 204 18.17 -14.54 13.62
C ALA A 204 18.37 -13.06 13.94
N TRP A 205 18.25 -12.19 12.96
CA TRP A 205 18.51 -10.73 13.11
C TRP A 205 17.23 -9.91 13.24
N THR A 206 16.11 -10.42 12.69
CA THR A 206 14.83 -9.74 12.73
C THR A 206 13.84 -10.55 13.57
N ARG A 207 13.36 -9.95 14.66
CA ARG A 207 12.24 -10.53 15.42
C ARG A 207 10.94 -10.32 14.64
N LEU A 208 10.51 -11.38 13.95
CA LEU A 208 9.32 -11.35 13.10
C LEU A 208 8.12 -11.98 13.81
N THR A 209 6.97 -11.31 13.73
CA THR A 209 5.67 -11.81 14.20
C THR A 209 4.63 -11.58 13.10
N ASN A 210 4.05 -12.66 12.57
CA ASN A 210 2.92 -12.62 11.64
C ASN A 210 1.62 -12.92 12.41
N ILE A 211 0.63 -12.05 12.33
CA ILE A 211 -0.67 -12.18 13.00
C ILE A 211 -1.75 -12.26 11.93
N ASN A 212 -2.32 -13.46 11.74
CA ASN A 212 -3.44 -13.64 10.83
C ASN A 212 -4.76 -13.41 11.57
N LEU A 213 -5.45 -12.33 11.29
CA LEU A 213 -6.72 -11.97 11.92
C LEU A 213 -7.83 -13.00 11.70
N ARG A 214 -7.71 -13.85 10.70
CA ARG A 214 -8.66 -14.95 10.46
C ARG A 214 -8.53 -16.08 11.48
N THR A 215 -7.33 -16.33 11.97
CA THR A 215 -7.04 -17.45 12.88
C THR A 215 -6.68 -17.01 14.29
N THR A 216 -6.71 -15.71 14.54
CA THR A 216 -6.45 -15.14 15.86
C THR A 216 -7.59 -15.52 16.82
N PRO A 217 -7.28 -15.97 18.06
CA PRO A 217 -8.32 -16.38 18.99
C PRO A 217 -9.28 -15.24 19.37
N GLU A 218 -10.45 -15.55 19.53
CA GLU A 218 -11.79 -15.13 19.90
C GLU A 218 -12.03 -13.76 20.56
N ASN A 219 -11.03 -12.96 20.89
CA ASN A 219 -11.24 -11.69 21.58
C ASN A 219 -11.40 -10.47 20.64
N PHE A 220 -11.27 -10.67 19.35
CA PHE A 220 -11.48 -9.62 18.35
C PHE A 220 -12.57 -10.05 17.37
N ASP A 221 -13.64 -9.26 17.28
CA ASP A 221 -14.59 -9.43 16.18
C ASP A 221 -13.96 -8.92 14.88
N THR A 222 -13.44 -9.87 14.11
CA THR A 222 -12.76 -9.59 12.83
C THR A 222 -13.66 -9.79 11.62
N LYS A 223 -14.98 -10.05 11.81
CA LYS A 223 -15.89 -10.42 10.71
C LYS A 223 -15.98 -9.34 9.66
N ASP A 224 -16.09 -8.10 10.09
CA ASP A 224 -16.27 -6.94 9.22
C ASP A 224 -14.94 -6.31 8.74
N ILE A 225 -13.82 -6.81 9.26
CA ILE A 225 -12.49 -6.37 8.82
C ILE A 225 -12.20 -6.97 7.44
N ASN A 226 -11.91 -6.13 6.47
CA ASN A 226 -11.42 -6.51 5.15
C ASN A 226 -10.22 -5.64 4.74
N HIS A 227 -9.58 -5.98 3.62
CA HIS A 227 -8.37 -5.30 3.14
C HIS A 227 -8.51 -3.77 3.08
N VAL A 228 -9.69 -3.27 2.70
CA VAL A 228 -9.94 -1.82 2.55
C VAL A 228 -10.13 -1.12 3.90
N TYR A 229 -10.81 -1.78 4.84
CA TYR A 229 -11.22 -1.16 6.11
C TYR A 229 -10.37 -1.56 7.32
N ILE A 230 -9.36 -2.41 7.14
CA ILE A 230 -8.52 -2.91 8.24
C ILE A 230 -7.85 -1.78 9.05
N THR A 231 -7.58 -0.63 8.42
CA THR A 231 -6.99 0.54 9.08
C THR A 231 -8.02 1.54 9.59
N ALA A 232 -9.29 1.40 9.20
CA ALA A 232 -10.39 2.29 9.59
C ALA A 232 -11.33 1.67 10.63
N SER A 233 -11.15 0.38 10.94
CA SER A 233 -11.96 -0.33 11.93
C SER A 233 -11.55 0.10 13.35
N THR A 234 -12.47 0.74 14.05
CA THR A 234 -12.35 1.14 15.46
C THR A 234 -13.17 0.23 16.34
#